data_ec5f50c7c2666b9f3b370f1882bdec66
#
_entry.id   ec5f50c7c2666b9f3b370f1882bdec66
#
_cell.length_a   1.000
_cell.length_b   1.000
_cell.length_c   1.000
_cell.angle_alpha   90.00
_cell.angle_beta   90.00
_cell.angle_gamma   90.00
#
_symmetry.space_group_name_H-M   'P 1'
#
loop_
_entity.id
_entity.type
_entity.pdbx_description
1 polymer ?
#
loop_
_entity_poly.entity_id
_entity_poly.type
_entity_poly.pdbx_seq_one_letter_code
_entity_poly.pdbx_strand_id
1 'polypeptide(L)'
;MGFSATERRLRCGPHTLNLIGQMLLWGEEKESYDNEETERVNEAENMATWRGDGPLGVLLAVINYIKTPQQYALFEKYQKLAIRDQPVNAPTEQHKIKEPVKPVVTRWNSYVSCFERAVELQLAVNGYANYHIQKIETEDAYARSRNNKLPAAPDWMRSDGINAHDWQVIAEYIDVLRPLKQATKRLEGRGKSGAFGAIAEVIPVFEYLLGVYEDRLQSYEDVIHDEHTESPEDRDVNKQVKLA
;
A
#
# COMPACT_ATOMS: atom_id res chain seq x y z
N MET A 1 36.00 11.18 29.34
CA MET A 1 34.79 11.57 28.57
C MET A 1 33.93 10.32 28.41
N GLY A 2 32.78 10.28 29.09
CA GLY A 2 31.83 9.14 28.99
C GLY A 2 31.10 9.14 27.66
N PHE A 3 31.09 8.01 26.99
CA PHE A 3 30.28 7.79 25.77
C PHE A 3 28.84 7.52 26.21
N SER A 4 27.92 8.47 25.90
CA SER A 4 26.48 8.24 26.05
C SER A 4 25.94 7.64 24.75
N ALA A 5 25.52 6.37 24.80
CA ALA A 5 24.98 5.68 23.61
C ALA A 5 23.67 6.31 23.10
N THR A 6 22.88 6.92 23.99
CA THR A 6 21.63 7.62 23.66
C THR A 6 21.84 8.92 22.90
N GLU A 7 22.93 9.68 23.21
CA GLU A 7 23.20 10.97 22.60
C GLU A 7 24.11 10.90 21.35
N ARG A 8 24.77 9.76 21.13
CA ARG A 8 25.78 9.62 20.07
C ARG A 8 25.48 8.48 19.09
N ARG A 9 24.28 7.92 19.13
CA ARG A 9 23.85 6.89 18.20
C ARG A 9 23.36 7.53 16.91
N LEU A 10 24.23 7.59 15.91
CA LEU A 10 23.83 7.95 14.55
C LEU A 10 23.08 6.77 13.94
N ARG A 11 21.80 6.95 13.65
CA ARG A 11 21.03 5.97 12.87
C ARG A 11 21.47 6.03 11.41
N CYS A 12 21.52 4.90 10.75
CA CYS A 12 21.77 4.79 9.32
C CYS A 12 20.67 5.55 8.55
N GLY A 13 21.04 6.38 7.57
CA GLY A 13 20.07 7.15 6.77
C GLY A 13 18.96 6.31 6.15
N PRO A 14 19.26 5.19 5.46
CA PRO A 14 18.24 4.26 4.97
C PRO A 14 17.32 3.69 6.06
N HIS A 15 17.82 3.42 7.26
CA HIS A 15 17.00 2.98 8.38
C HIS A 15 16.03 4.08 8.84
N THR A 16 16.47 5.33 8.93
CA THR A 16 15.58 6.45 9.26
C THR A 16 14.48 6.61 8.21
N LEU A 17 14.81 6.49 6.92
CA LEU A 17 13.81 6.52 5.85
C LEU A 17 12.83 5.33 5.93
N ASN A 18 13.31 4.15 6.36
CA ASN A 18 12.43 3.01 6.60
C ASN A 18 11.41 3.30 7.71
N LEU A 19 11.84 3.90 8.81
CA LEU A 19 10.93 4.29 9.90
C LEU A 19 9.90 5.34 9.44
N ILE A 20 10.32 6.35 8.68
CA ILE A 20 9.40 7.35 8.11
C ILE A 20 8.38 6.69 7.19
N GLY A 21 8.81 5.79 6.29
CA GLY A 21 7.93 5.07 5.39
C GLY A 21 6.94 4.16 6.11
N GLN A 22 7.36 3.52 7.19
CA GLN A 22 6.50 2.75 8.06
C GLN A 22 5.45 3.63 8.75
N MET A 23 5.89 4.76 9.32
CA MET A 23 4.99 5.73 9.96
C MET A 23 3.92 6.25 8.99
N LEU A 24 4.29 6.58 7.75
CA LEU A 24 3.34 7.02 6.72
C LEU A 24 2.36 5.93 6.30
N LEU A 25 2.78 4.66 6.33
CA LEU A 25 1.92 3.53 5.96
C LEU A 25 1.00 3.09 7.10
N TRP A 26 1.46 3.12 8.35
CA TRP A 26 0.76 2.48 9.49
C TRP A 26 0.38 3.42 10.63
N GLY A 27 0.78 4.70 10.59
CA GLY A 27 0.49 5.70 11.61
C GLY A 27 1.45 5.66 12.81
N GLU A 28 1.14 6.47 13.82
CA GLU A 28 2.02 6.68 14.98
C GLU A 28 1.86 5.59 16.03
N GLU A 29 2.85 4.72 16.18
CA GLU A 29 3.19 4.09 17.46
C GLU A 29 4.68 4.28 17.73
N LYS A 30 5.02 5.35 18.45
CA LYS A 30 6.42 5.74 18.74
C LYS A 30 7.23 4.69 19.50
N GLU A 31 6.59 3.81 20.25
CA GLU A 31 7.25 2.83 21.11
C GLU A 31 7.70 1.55 20.37
N SER A 32 7.15 1.28 19.21
CA SER A 32 7.46 0.08 18.42
C SER A 32 8.77 0.16 17.65
N TYR A 33 9.33 1.35 17.46
CA TYR A 33 10.49 1.57 16.59
C TYR A 33 11.86 1.27 17.21
N ASP A 34 11.92 1.01 18.52
CA ASP A 34 13.18 0.77 19.22
C ASP A 34 13.52 -0.71 19.43
N ASN A 35 12.61 -1.64 19.11
CA ASN A 35 12.81 -3.08 19.32
C ASN A 35 12.29 -3.87 18.12
N GLU A 36 13.20 -4.58 17.40
CA GLU A 36 12.85 -5.36 16.19
C GLU A 36 11.79 -6.46 16.44
N GLU A 37 11.70 -6.97 17.66
CA GLU A 37 10.74 -8.01 18.03
C GLU A 37 9.33 -7.43 18.29
N THR A 38 9.27 -6.26 18.89
CA THR A 38 8.04 -5.48 19.11
C THR A 38 7.52 -4.93 17.78
N GLU A 39 8.42 -4.50 16.88
CA GLU A 39 8.12 -4.06 15.53
C GLU A 39 7.32 -5.11 14.75
N ARG A 40 7.71 -6.38 14.82
CA ARG A 40 7.02 -7.49 14.12
C ARG A 40 5.63 -7.81 14.69
N VAL A 41 5.45 -7.70 16.00
CA VAL A 41 4.16 -7.97 16.65
C VAL A 41 3.17 -6.84 16.36
N ASN A 42 3.60 -5.59 16.51
CA ASN A 42 2.78 -4.42 16.22
C ASN A 42 2.45 -4.30 14.73
N GLU A 43 3.37 -4.68 13.86
CA GLU A 43 3.17 -4.74 12.43
C GLU A 43 2.06 -5.74 12.06
N ALA A 44 2.02 -6.89 12.72
CA ALA A 44 0.96 -7.89 12.51
C ALA A 44 -0.41 -7.39 13.00
N GLU A 45 -0.48 -6.67 14.11
CA GLU A 45 -1.70 -6.10 14.68
C GLU A 45 -2.19 -4.90 13.86
N ASN A 46 -1.31 -3.97 13.50
CA ASN A 46 -1.62 -2.84 12.62
C ASN A 46 -2.08 -3.31 11.24
N MET A 47 -1.43 -4.34 10.69
CA MET A 47 -1.85 -4.94 9.44
C MET A 47 -3.19 -5.68 9.56
N ALA A 48 -3.54 -6.21 10.73
CA ALA A 48 -4.84 -6.82 10.95
C ALA A 48 -5.96 -5.76 10.94
N THR A 49 -5.75 -4.64 11.62
CA THR A 49 -6.69 -3.49 11.60
C THR A 49 -6.78 -2.88 10.20
N TRP A 50 -5.66 -2.71 9.54
CA TRP A 50 -5.57 -2.18 8.17
C TRP A 50 -6.19 -3.10 7.12
N ARG A 51 -6.17 -4.41 7.35
CA ARG A 51 -6.81 -5.43 6.48
C ARG A 51 -8.32 -5.49 6.66
N GLY A 52 -8.84 -4.99 7.77
CA GLY A 52 -10.28 -5.00 8.05
C GLY A 52 -11.02 -3.89 7.31
N ASP A 53 -10.50 -2.68 7.32
CA ASP A 53 -11.37 -1.50 7.20
C ASP A 53 -11.00 -0.50 6.10
N GLY A 54 -9.93 -0.73 5.29
CA GLY A 54 -9.48 0.27 4.32
C GLY A 54 -9.13 -0.28 2.92
N PRO A 55 -9.06 0.62 1.91
CA PRO A 55 -8.78 0.27 0.51
C PRO A 55 -7.50 -0.54 0.33
N LEU A 56 -6.48 -0.22 1.10
CA LEU A 56 -5.18 -0.89 1.07
C LEU A 56 -5.27 -2.30 1.65
N GLY A 57 -6.05 -2.49 2.72
CA GLY A 57 -6.29 -3.79 3.31
C GLY A 57 -7.02 -4.73 2.36
N VAL A 58 -8.09 -4.25 1.74
CA VAL A 58 -8.85 -5.00 0.72
C VAL A 58 -7.94 -5.36 -0.45
N LEU A 59 -7.17 -4.41 -0.99
CA LEU A 59 -6.22 -4.67 -2.07
C LEU A 59 -5.20 -5.76 -1.70
N LEU A 60 -4.59 -5.66 -0.53
CA LEU A 60 -3.61 -6.63 -0.05
C LEU A 60 -4.23 -8.01 0.18
N ALA A 61 -5.46 -8.08 0.66
CA ALA A 61 -6.20 -9.32 0.83
C ALA A 61 -6.47 -9.99 -0.53
N VAL A 62 -6.89 -9.23 -1.54
CA VAL A 62 -7.07 -9.70 -2.92
C VAL A 62 -5.75 -10.22 -3.50
N ILE A 63 -4.65 -9.44 -3.40
CA ILE A 63 -3.31 -9.84 -3.90
C ILE A 63 -2.82 -11.11 -3.19
N ASN A 64 -3.03 -11.19 -1.88
CA ASN A 64 -2.67 -12.39 -1.13
C ASN A 64 -3.50 -13.62 -1.52
N TYR A 65 -4.74 -13.46 -1.94
CA TYR A 65 -5.59 -14.57 -2.36
C TYR A 65 -5.18 -15.13 -3.74
N ILE A 66 -4.63 -14.31 -4.63
CA ILE A 66 -4.16 -14.71 -5.97
C ILE A 66 -3.01 -15.74 -5.94
N LYS A 67 -2.37 -16.01 -4.79
CA LYS A 67 -1.14 -16.82 -4.67
C LYS A 67 -1.23 -18.27 -5.11
N THR A 68 -2.39 -18.91 -5.01
CA THR A 68 -2.49 -20.31 -5.41
C THR A 68 -2.45 -20.44 -6.92
N PRO A 69 -1.90 -21.53 -7.50
CA PRO A 69 -1.84 -21.70 -8.94
C PRO A 69 -3.20 -21.57 -9.64
N GLN A 70 -4.27 -22.06 -8.99
CA GLN A 70 -5.63 -21.96 -9.51
C GLN A 70 -6.13 -20.52 -9.55
N GLN A 71 -5.89 -19.77 -8.49
CA GLN A 71 -6.28 -18.36 -8.41
C GLN A 71 -5.45 -17.49 -9.34
N TYR A 72 -4.17 -17.77 -9.47
CA TYR A 72 -3.31 -17.08 -10.42
C TYR A 72 -3.75 -17.33 -11.89
N ALA A 73 -4.08 -18.57 -12.26
CA ALA A 73 -4.61 -18.87 -13.60
C ALA A 73 -5.93 -18.13 -13.90
N LEU A 74 -6.80 -18.00 -12.90
CA LEU A 74 -8.02 -17.21 -13.02
C LEU A 74 -7.69 -15.72 -13.17
N PHE A 75 -6.78 -15.18 -12.37
CA PHE A 75 -6.34 -13.79 -12.46
C PHE A 75 -5.69 -13.48 -13.83
N GLU A 76 -4.86 -14.39 -14.35
CA GLU A 76 -4.28 -14.29 -15.70
C GLU A 76 -5.35 -14.20 -16.79
N LYS A 77 -6.47 -14.91 -16.63
CA LYS A 77 -7.61 -14.80 -17.54
C LYS A 77 -8.17 -13.38 -17.56
N TYR A 78 -8.32 -12.75 -16.39
CA TYR A 78 -8.78 -11.36 -16.30
C TYR A 78 -7.78 -10.35 -16.83
N GLN A 79 -6.48 -10.60 -16.68
CA GLN A 79 -5.46 -9.77 -17.35
C GLN A 79 -5.59 -9.86 -18.88
N LYS A 80 -5.77 -11.07 -19.45
CA LYS A 80 -5.97 -11.26 -20.89
C LYS A 80 -7.23 -10.54 -21.38
N LEU A 81 -8.32 -10.54 -20.61
CA LEU A 81 -9.53 -9.80 -20.93
C LEU A 81 -9.26 -8.27 -20.91
N ALA A 82 -8.63 -7.78 -19.85
CA ALA A 82 -8.28 -6.36 -19.74
C ALA A 82 -7.34 -5.89 -20.88
N ILE A 83 -6.39 -6.72 -21.28
CA ILE A 83 -5.47 -6.42 -22.39
C ILE A 83 -6.24 -6.37 -23.72
N ARG A 84 -7.16 -7.30 -23.96
CA ARG A 84 -7.96 -7.33 -25.19
C ARG A 84 -8.80 -6.08 -25.37
N ASP A 85 -9.29 -5.50 -24.28
CA ASP A 85 -10.15 -4.32 -24.30
C ASP A 85 -9.34 -3.00 -24.38
N GLN A 86 -8.00 -3.07 -24.42
CA GLN A 86 -7.14 -1.91 -24.61
C GLN A 86 -7.05 -1.50 -26.08
N PRO A 87 -6.78 -0.21 -26.36
CA PRO A 87 -6.54 0.27 -27.71
C PRO A 87 -5.36 -0.44 -28.37
N VAL A 88 -5.46 -0.77 -29.66
CA VAL A 88 -4.41 -1.45 -30.45
C VAL A 88 -3.08 -0.68 -30.41
N ASN A 89 -3.12 0.64 -30.23
CA ASN A 89 -1.95 1.52 -30.17
C ASN A 89 -1.35 1.66 -28.77
N ALA A 90 -1.84 0.89 -27.78
CA ALA A 90 -1.28 0.90 -26.43
C ALA A 90 0.18 0.40 -26.43
N PRO A 91 1.06 0.94 -25.56
CA PRO A 91 2.45 0.49 -25.46
C PRO A 91 2.55 -1.02 -25.25
N THR A 92 3.51 -1.67 -25.90
CA THR A 92 3.72 -3.13 -25.86
C THR A 92 3.84 -3.67 -24.42
N GLU A 93 4.36 -2.86 -23.49
CA GLU A 93 4.47 -3.24 -22.07
C GLU A 93 3.11 -3.43 -21.38
N GLN A 94 2.06 -2.78 -21.86
CA GLN A 94 0.70 -2.91 -21.34
C GLN A 94 0.03 -4.22 -21.80
N HIS A 95 0.53 -4.84 -22.86
CA HIS A 95 0.02 -6.11 -23.38
C HIS A 95 0.69 -7.34 -22.74
N LYS A 96 1.63 -7.15 -21.81
CA LYS A 96 2.29 -8.25 -21.11
C LYS A 96 1.50 -8.67 -19.87
N ILE A 97 1.40 -9.98 -19.68
CA ILE A 97 0.94 -10.55 -18.42
C ILE A 97 1.99 -10.24 -17.34
N LYS A 98 1.57 -9.66 -16.24
CA LYS A 98 2.44 -9.27 -15.12
C LYS A 98 1.99 -9.96 -13.85
N GLU A 99 2.95 -10.41 -13.06
CA GLU A 99 2.64 -10.95 -11.73
C GLU A 99 2.31 -9.81 -10.74
N PRO A 100 1.31 -9.99 -9.86
CA PRO A 100 1.09 -9.10 -8.73
C PRO A 100 2.32 -9.11 -7.83
N VAL A 101 2.74 -7.93 -7.38
CA VAL A 101 3.84 -7.81 -6.42
C VAL A 101 3.29 -7.99 -5.02
N LYS A 102 3.79 -8.99 -4.29
CA LYS A 102 3.49 -9.14 -2.88
C LYS A 102 4.45 -8.29 -2.07
N PRO A 103 3.97 -7.47 -1.12
CA PRO A 103 4.87 -6.74 -0.24
C PRO A 103 5.59 -7.67 0.73
N VAL A 104 6.79 -7.25 1.12
CA VAL A 104 7.57 -7.86 2.21
C VAL A 104 7.30 -7.03 3.45
N VAL A 105 6.80 -7.68 4.51
CA VAL A 105 6.30 -7.02 5.73
C VAL A 105 7.31 -6.05 6.33
N THR A 106 8.60 -6.41 6.36
CA THR A 106 9.67 -5.61 6.96
C THR A 106 10.21 -4.48 6.06
N ARG A 107 9.63 -4.27 4.86
CA ARG A 107 10.15 -3.31 3.87
C ARG A 107 9.04 -2.45 3.30
N TRP A 108 8.87 -1.26 3.83
CA TRP A 108 7.85 -0.30 3.39
C TRP A 108 7.85 -0.03 1.87
N ASN A 109 9.03 0.08 1.23
CA ASN A 109 9.14 0.33 -0.21
C ASN A 109 8.59 -0.81 -1.08
N SER A 110 8.46 -2.03 -0.53
CA SER A 110 7.82 -3.14 -1.22
C SER A 110 6.29 -2.97 -1.33
N TYR A 111 5.68 -2.25 -0.39
CA TYR A 111 4.26 -1.88 -0.46
C TYR A 111 4.01 -0.88 -1.60
N VAL A 112 4.87 0.13 -1.74
CA VAL A 112 4.78 1.06 -2.88
C VAL A 112 4.86 0.31 -4.20
N SER A 113 5.79 -0.63 -4.33
CA SER A 113 5.91 -1.46 -5.54
C SER A 113 4.69 -2.36 -5.77
N CYS A 114 4.06 -2.83 -4.68
CA CYS A 114 2.80 -3.57 -4.73
C CYS A 114 1.67 -2.69 -5.27
N PHE A 115 1.52 -1.49 -4.74
CA PHE A 115 0.48 -0.54 -5.14
C PHE A 115 0.67 -0.06 -6.58
N GLU A 116 1.89 0.32 -6.97
CA GLU A 116 2.22 0.69 -8.35
C GLU A 116 1.83 -0.43 -9.34
N ARG A 117 2.17 -1.70 -9.00
CA ARG A 117 1.80 -2.85 -9.81
C ARG A 117 0.29 -3.11 -9.81
N ALA A 118 -0.39 -2.88 -8.69
CA ALA A 118 -1.84 -3.04 -8.60
C ALA A 118 -2.57 -2.01 -9.48
N VAL A 119 -2.12 -0.74 -9.49
CA VAL A 119 -2.66 0.30 -10.37
C VAL A 119 -2.47 -0.06 -11.84
N GLU A 120 -1.30 -0.60 -12.23
CA GLU A 120 -1.08 -1.11 -13.60
C GLU A 120 -2.08 -2.23 -13.97
N LEU A 121 -2.48 -3.03 -13.00
CA LEU A 121 -3.36 -4.18 -13.16
C LEU A 121 -4.81 -3.92 -12.73
N GLN A 122 -5.19 -2.66 -12.51
CA GLN A 122 -6.47 -2.24 -11.94
C GLN A 122 -7.68 -2.95 -12.55
N LEU A 123 -7.79 -2.97 -13.87
CA LEU A 123 -8.90 -3.62 -14.57
C LEU A 123 -8.97 -5.12 -14.30
N ALA A 124 -7.82 -5.78 -14.25
CA ALA A 124 -7.75 -7.21 -13.97
C ALA A 124 -8.06 -7.51 -12.49
N VAL A 125 -7.57 -6.67 -11.56
CA VAL A 125 -7.85 -6.77 -10.13
C VAL A 125 -9.35 -6.61 -9.87
N ASN A 126 -9.98 -5.59 -10.44
CA ASN A 126 -11.41 -5.36 -10.29
C ASN A 126 -12.25 -6.51 -10.90
N GLY A 127 -11.91 -6.96 -12.11
CA GLY A 127 -12.62 -8.07 -12.74
C GLY A 127 -12.52 -9.36 -11.94
N TYR A 128 -11.33 -9.64 -11.38
CA TYR A 128 -11.09 -10.80 -10.53
C TYR A 128 -11.86 -10.71 -9.20
N ALA A 129 -11.80 -9.56 -8.53
CA ALA A 129 -12.50 -9.33 -7.27
C ALA A 129 -14.02 -9.46 -7.46
N ASN A 130 -14.58 -8.79 -8.45
CA ASN A 130 -16.00 -8.83 -8.77
C ASN A 130 -16.50 -10.27 -9.06
N TYR A 131 -15.71 -11.07 -9.75
CA TYR A 131 -16.05 -12.48 -9.97
C TYR A 131 -16.24 -13.23 -8.64
N HIS A 132 -15.33 -13.05 -7.68
CA HIS A 132 -15.42 -13.74 -6.40
C HIS A 132 -16.57 -13.21 -5.54
N ILE A 133 -16.79 -11.90 -5.54
CA ILE A 133 -17.90 -11.25 -4.84
C ILE A 133 -19.25 -11.81 -5.34
N GLN A 134 -19.49 -11.77 -6.65
CA GLN A 134 -20.72 -12.30 -7.24
C GLN A 134 -20.91 -13.80 -6.97
N LYS A 135 -19.82 -14.56 -6.99
CA LYS A 135 -19.86 -15.98 -6.66
C LYS A 135 -20.31 -16.21 -5.22
N ILE A 136 -19.71 -15.51 -4.26
CA ILE A 136 -20.06 -15.63 -2.83
C ILE A 136 -21.48 -15.12 -2.57
N GLU A 137 -21.90 -14.02 -3.18
CA GLU A 137 -23.29 -13.55 -3.09
C GLU A 137 -24.29 -14.64 -3.49
N THR A 138 -24.03 -15.33 -4.60
CA THR A 138 -24.88 -16.42 -5.09
C THR A 138 -24.90 -17.59 -4.13
N GLU A 139 -23.73 -17.99 -3.60
CA GLU A 139 -23.59 -19.08 -2.63
C GLU A 139 -24.25 -18.75 -1.29
N ASP A 140 -24.10 -17.51 -0.80
CA ASP A 140 -24.74 -17.01 0.42
C ASP A 140 -26.26 -16.95 0.27
N ALA A 141 -26.78 -16.48 -0.86
CA ALA A 141 -28.21 -16.47 -1.15
C ALA A 141 -28.79 -17.89 -1.15
N TYR A 142 -28.09 -18.84 -1.76
CA TYR A 142 -28.48 -20.26 -1.75
C TYR A 142 -28.45 -20.86 -0.33
N ALA A 143 -27.41 -20.58 0.46
CA ALA A 143 -27.29 -21.05 1.83
C ALA A 143 -28.43 -20.50 2.70
N ARG A 144 -28.72 -19.19 2.60
CA ARG A 144 -29.83 -18.54 3.33
C ARG A 144 -31.21 -19.14 2.95
N SER A 145 -31.45 -19.40 1.67
CA SER A 145 -32.74 -20.02 1.22
C SER A 145 -32.99 -21.40 1.81
N ARG A 146 -31.93 -22.12 2.18
CA ARG A 146 -32.00 -23.45 2.80
C ARG A 146 -31.75 -23.47 4.30
N ASN A 147 -31.63 -22.30 4.92
CA ASN A 147 -31.29 -22.14 6.33
C ASN A 147 -29.98 -22.87 6.74
N ASN A 148 -29.04 -22.92 5.80
CA ASN A 148 -27.70 -23.50 6.00
C ASN A 148 -26.71 -22.44 6.50
N LYS A 149 -25.60 -22.92 7.09
CA LYS A 149 -24.47 -22.06 7.44
C LYS A 149 -23.86 -21.46 6.17
N LEU A 150 -23.50 -20.17 6.24
CA LEU A 150 -22.82 -19.48 5.15
C LEU A 150 -21.47 -20.15 4.84
N PRO A 151 -21.06 -20.23 3.57
CA PRO A 151 -19.76 -20.76 3.18
C PRO A 151 -18.63 -19.91 3.78
N ALA A 152 -17.50 -20.56 4.10
CA ALA A 152 -16.31 -19.85 4.55
C ALA A 152 -15.70 -19.07 3.37
N ALA A 153 -15.54 -17.76 3.54
CA ALA A 153 -14.91 -16.89 2.55
C ALA A 153 -14.16 -15.77 3.26
N PRO A 154 -13.09 -15.21 2.65
CA PRO A 154 -12.45 -13.98 3.10
C PRO A 154 -13.44 -12.81 3.13
N ASP A 155 -13.28 -11.90 4.10
CA ASP A 155 -14.20 -10.78 4.33
C ASP A 155 -14.33 -9.86 3.11
N TRP A 156 -13.25 -9.62 2.38
CA TRP A 156 -13.27 -8.81 1.16
C TRP A 156 -14.22 -9.33 0.06
N MET A 157 -14.57 -10.63 0.07
CA MET A 157 -15.53 -11.20 -0.88
C MET A 157 -16.97 -10.83 -0.55
N ARG A 158 -17.23 -10.29 0.64
CA ARG A 158 -18.55 -9.80 1.09
C ARG A 158 -18.60 -8.27 1.20
N SER A 159 -17.56 -7.58 0.69
CA SER A 159 -17.51 -6.13 0.54
C SER A 159 -17.91 -5.72 -0.88
N ASP A 160 -17.96 -4.42 -1.11
CA ASP A 160 -18.24 -3.84 -2.44
C ASP A 160 -17.03 -3.92 -3.40
N GLY A 161 -15.94 -4.57 -2.97
CA GLY A 161 -14.70 -4.66 -3.74
C GLY A 161 -13.85 -3.40 -3.62
N ILE A 162 -13.13 -3.06 -4.70
CA ILE A 162 -12.29 -1.86 -4.78
C ILE A 162 -12.95 -0.91 -5.77
N ASN A 163 -13.51 0.18 -5.27
CA ASN A 163 -14.20 1.18 -6.07
C ASN A 163 -13.26 2.27 -6.62
N ALA A 164 -13.78 3.25 -7.34
CA ALA A 164 -12.97 4.32 -7.94
C ALA A 164 -12.30 5.23 -6.90
N HIS A 165 -12.99 5.47 -5.77
CA HIS A 165 -12.45 6.26 -4.67
C HIS A 165 -11.29 5.53 -3.97
N ASP A 166 -11.42 4.22 -3.74
CA ASP A 166 -10.35 3.39 -3.18
C ASP A 166 -9.08 3.44 -4.06
N TRP A 167 -9.25 3.42 -5.38
CA TRP A 167 -8.12 3.57 -6.29
C TRP A 167 -7.48 4.97 -6.25
N GLN A 168 -8.26 6.01 -5.97
CA GLN A 168 -7.71 7.36 -5.74
C GLN A 168 -6.86 7.38 -4.46
N VAL A 169 -7.37 6.81 -3.37
CA VAL A 169 -6.61 6.69 -2.11
C VAL A 169 -5.30 5.93 -2.34
N ILE A 170 -5.34 4.79 -3.05
CA ILE A 170 -4.13 4.02 -3.38
C ILE A 170 -3.14 4.86 -4.21
N ALA A 171 -3.63 5.65 -5.16
CA ALA A 171 -2.79 6.53 -5.98
C ALA A 171 -2.15 7.65 -5.14
N GLU A 172 -2.88 8.24 -4.20
CA GLU A 172 -2.36 9.24 -3.27
C GLU A 172 -1.25 8.66 -2.37
N TYR A 173 -1.43 7.46 -1.84
CA TYR A 173 -0.36 6.78 -1.10
C TYR A 173 0.91 6.57 -1.95
N ILE A 174 0.75 6.19 -3.21
CA ILE A 174 1.89 6.08 -4.14
C ILE A 174 2.59 7.44 -4.30
N ASP A 175 1.83 8.50 -4.47
CA ASP A 175 2.38 9.85 -4.69
C ASP A 175 3.06 10.41 -3.44
N VAL A 176 2.51 10.17 -2.26
CA VAL A 176 3.12 10.56 -0.98
C VAL A 176 4.41 9.78 -0.73
N LEU A 177 4.43 8.49 -1.02
CA LEU A 177 5.57 7.61 -0.72
C LEU A 177 6.65 7.61 -1.81
N ARG A 178 6.37 8.10 -3.01
CA ARG A 178 7.32 8.10 -4.13
C ARG A 178 8.60 8.90 -3.86
N PRO A 179 8.58 10.12 -3.30
CA PRO A 179 9.81 10.85 -2.96
C PRO A 179 10.68 10.08 -1.97
N LEU A 180 10.05 9.47 -0.96
CA LEU A 180 10.74 8.67 0.05
C LEU A 180 11.38 7.41 -0.57
N LYS A 181 10.68 6.74 -1.50
CA LYS A 181 11.21 5.59 -2.25
C LYS A 181 12.44 5.99 -3.08
N GLN A 182 12.41 7.16 -3.73
CA GLN A 182 13.54 7.67 -4.49
C GLN A 182 14.72 8.01 -3.57
N ALA A 183 14.47 8.67 -2.45
CA ALA A 183 15.46 8.98 -1.43
C ALA A 183 16.14 7.74 -0.86
N THR A 184 15.33 6.73 -0.50
CA THR A 184 15.84 5.43 -0.03
C THR A 184 16.75 4.78 -1.05
N LYS A 185 16.31 4.72 -2.32
CA LYS A 185 17.11 4.15 -3.41
C LYS A 185 18.43 4.90 -3.64
N ARG A 186 18.44 6.23 -3.40
CA ARG A 186 19.64 7.05 -3.52
C ARG A 186 20.62 6.76 -2.38
N LEU A 187 20.12 6.59 -1.13
CA LEU A 187 20.95 6.33 0.05
C LEU A 187 21.39 4.87 0.20
N GLU A 188 20.65 3.91 -0.38
CA GLU A 188 21.03 2.47 -0.36
C GLU A 188 22.30 2.17 -1.19
N GLY A 189 22.75 3.12 -2.00
CA GLY A 189 23.93 2.97 -2.85
C GLY A 189 23.65 2.17 -4.12
N ARG A 190 24.43 2.45 -5.16
CA ARG A 190 24.30 1.75 -6.44
C ARG A 190 25.26 0.57 -6.46
N GLY A 191 24.78 -0.63 -6.13
CA GLY A 191 25.56 -1.86 -6.08
C GLY A 191 26.30 -2.24 -7.38
N LYS A 192 26.08 -1.56 -8.50
CA LYS A 192 26.77 -1.83 -9.79
C LYS A 192 28.09 -1.07 -9.99
N SER A 193 28.37 -0.01 -9.22
CA SER A 193 29.59 0.81 -9.40
C SER A 193 30.52 0.80 -8.19
N GLY A 194 30.24 -0.01 -7.15
CA GLY A 194 31.06 -0.02 -5.92
C GLY A 194 31.00 1.26 -5.10
N ALA A 195 30.19 2.23 -5.50
CA ALA A 195 29.95 3.46 -4.74
C ALA A 195 28.87 3.20 -3.70
N PHE A 196 29.27 3.01 -2.47
CA PHE A 196 28.38 3.04 -1.30
C PHE A 196 27.80 4.44 -1.17
N GLY A 197 26.53 4.56 -0.73
CA GLY A 197 25.89 5.84 -0.49
C GLY A 197 26.81 6.75 0.32
N ALA A 198 27.12 7.92 -0.22
CA ALA A 198 28.03 8.84 0.45
C ALA A 198 27.32 9.48 1.64
N ILE A 199 27.97 9.53 2.80
CA ILE A 199 27.48 10.28 3.98
C ILE A 199 27.12 11.73 3.59
N ALA A 200 27.87 12.32 2.65
CA ALA A 200 27.62 13.65 2.11
C ALA A 200 26.25 13.79 1.41
N GLU A 201 25.61 12.71 0.99
CA GLU A 201 24.28 12.75 0.36
C GLU A 201 23.13 12.71 1.38
N VAL A 202 23.40 12.36 2.63
CA VAL A 202 22.34 12.19 3.65
C VAL A 202 21.63 13.53 3.90
N ILE A 203 22.38 14.60 4.17
CA ILE A 203 21.80 15.93 4.43
C ILE A 203 21.00 16.44 3.24
N PRO A 204 21.55 16.50 2.01
CA PRO A 204 20.78 16.94 0.84
C PRO A 204 19.52 16.12 0.55
N VAL A 205 19.54 14.82 0.84
CA VAL A 205 18.35 13.95 0.68
C VAL A 205 17.27 14.30 1.70
N PHE A 206 17.64 14.54 2.95
CA PHE A 206 16.67 14.93 3.97
C PHE A 206 16.13 16.34 3.74
N GLU A 207 16.95 17.29 3.32
CA GLU A 207 16.51 18.65 2.94
C GLU A 207 15.52 18.60 1.77
N TYR A 208 15.81 17.79 0.76
CA TYR A 208 14.88 17.56 -0.35
C TYR A 208 13.53 16.99 0.12
N LEU A 209 13.56 15.98 0.99
CA LEU A 209 12.32 15.39 1.52
C LEU A 209 11.51 16.38 2.35
N LEU A 210 12.17 17.15 3.21
CA LEU A 210 11.52 18.19 4.00
C LEU A 210 10.82 19.20 3.09
N GLY A 211 11.50 19.73 2.08
CA GLY A 211 10.90 20.68 1.13
C GLY A 211 9.68 20.07 0.39
N VAL A 212 9.79 18.82 -0.08
CA VAL A 212 8.66 18.16 -0.77
C VAL A 212 7.46 17.98 0.14
N TYR A 213 7.66 17.61 1.40
CA TYR A 213 6.54 17.38 2.32
C TYR A 213 6.00 18.69 2.91
N GLU A 214 6.81 19.71 3.12
CA GLU A 214 6.35 21.05 3.48
C GLU A 214 5.48 21.67 2.39
N ASP A 215 5.89 21.60 1.12
CA ASP A 215 5.08 22.06 -0.02
C ASP A 215 3.72 21.31 -0.11
N ARG A 216 3.72 20.01 0.20
CA ARG A 216 2.47 19.23 0.24
C ARG A 216 1.57 19.63 1.39
N LEU A 217 2.09 19.82 2.61
CA LEU A 217 1.32 20.27 3.75
C LEU A 217 0.64 21.60 3.45
N GLN A 218 1.33 22.54 2.82
CA GLN A 218 0.77 23.83 2.43
C GLN A 218 -0.44 23.68 1.48
N SER A 219 -0.42 22.69 0.59
CA SER A 219 -1.55 22.39 -0.30
C SER A 219 -2.78 21.85 0.44
N TYR A 220 -2.60 21.25 1.62
CA TYR A 220 -3.70 20.73 2.45
C TYR A 220 -4.19 21.74 3.49
N GLU A 221 -3.41 22.78 3.84
CA GLU A 221 -3.84 23.84 4.78
C GLU A 221 -5.01 24.66 4.25
N ASP A 222 -5.11 24.80 2.93
CA ASP A 222 -6.20 25.54 2.26
C ASP A 222 -7.50 24.71 2.11
N VAL A 223 -7.49 23.44 2.46
CA VAL A 223 -8.69 22.58 2.41
C VAL A 223 -9.53 22.81 3.66
N ILE A 224 -10.60 23.61 3.49
CA ILE A 224 -11.60 23.82 4.56
C ILE A 224 -12.43 22.54 4.67
N HIS A 225 -12.23 21.81 5.77
CA HIS A 225 -13.07 20.67 6.11
C HIS A 225 -14.37 21.17 6.72
N ASP A 226 -15.44 21.11 5.95
CA ASP A 226 -16.79 21.41 6.44
C ASP A 226 -17.28 20.18 7.22
N GLU A 227 -17.11 20.19 8.55
CA GLU A 227 -17.43 19.06 9.45
C GLU A 227 -18.92 18.64 9.36
N HIS A 228 -19.77 19.46 8.74
CA HIS A 228 -21.21 19.19 8.65
C HIS A 228 -21.64 18.49 7.34
N THR A 229 -20.76 18.39 6.35
CA THR A 229 -21.08 17.78 5.03
C THR A 229 -20.34 16.46 4.77
N GLU A 230 -19.43 16.05 5.64
CA GLU A 230 -18.68 14.82 5.46
C GLU A 230 -19.56 13.59 5.70
N SER A 231 -19.65 12.74 4.68
CA SER A 231 -20.16 11.38 4.86
C SER A 231 -19.25 10.59 5.81
N PRO A 232 -19.71 9.51 6.45
CA PRO A 232 -18.84 8.66 7.28
C PRO A 232 -17.62 8.16 6.51
N GLU A 233 -17.73 7.98 5.20
CA GLU A 233 -16.67 7.56 4.28
C GLU A 233 -15.62 8.66 4.07
N ASP A 234 -16.03 9.92 3.93
CA ASP A 234 -15.13 11.06 3.81
C ASP A 234 -14.31 11.33 5.08
N ARG A 235 -14.89 11.04 6.26
CA ARG A 235 -14.19 11.18 7.54
C ARG A 235 -13.01 10.22 7.68
N ASP A 236 -13.12 9.00 7.15
CA ASP A 236 -12.06 8.01 7.25
C ASP A 236 -10.90 8.35 6.30
N VAL A 237 -11.17 8.85 5.11
CA VAL A 237 -10.14 9.31 4.16
C VAL A 237 -9.39 10.51 4.73
N ASN A 238 -10.11 11.50 5.24
CA ASN A 238 -9.50 12.70 5.84
C ASN A 238 -8.70 12.38 7.11
N LYS A 239 -9.12 11.37 7.88
CA LYS A 239 -8.40 10.90 9.04
C LYS A 239 -7.10 10.18 8.66
N GLN A 240 -7.12 9.41 7.58
CA GLN A 240 -5.92 8.73 7.06
C GLN A 240 -4.93 9.72 6.42
N VAL A 241 -5.40 10.73 5.70
CA VAL A 241 -4.56 11.80 5.12
C VAL A 241 -3.97 12.72 6.20
N LYS A 242 -4.72 13.05 7.27
CA LYS A 242 -4.19 13.83 8.42
C LYS A 242 -3.18 13.05 9.27
N LEU A 243 -3.16 11.72 9.19
CA LEU A 243 -2.21 10.87 9.90
C LEU A 243 -0.98 10.52 9.04
N ALA A 244 -0.98 10.84 7.76
CA ALA A 244 0.14 10.73 6.82
C ALA A 244 0.87 12.04 6.69
#